data_8eaea024b9b5ab6c2ab6b623447626ee
#
_entry.id   8eaea024b9b5ab6c2ab6b623447626ee
#
_cell.length_a   1.000
_cell.length_b   1.000
_cell.length_c   1.000
_cell.angle_alpha   90.00
_cell.angle_beta   90.00
_cell.angle_gamma   90.00
#
_symmetry.space_group_name_H-M   'P 1'
#
loop_
_entity.id
_entity.type
_entity.pdbx_description
1 polymer ?
#
loop_
_entity_poly.entity_id
_entity_poly.type
_entity_poly.pdbx_seq_one_letter_code
_entity_poly.pdbx_strand_id
1 'polypeptide(L)'
;MKYLLFLLLFITQFGFCQLEKNVSEYAKSISSKELKELLYVYASDYFEGRETGKRGQHKAVDFIRQFYIKHNITPAKGTEYYFQPMTLN
;
A
#
# COMPACT_ATOMS: atom_id res chain seq x y z
N MET A 1 -13.35 36.83 29.46
CA MET A 1 -12.49 36.82 28.24
C MET A 1 -11.19 36.05 28.47
N LYS A 2 -10.43 36.24 29.51
CA LYS A 2 -9.18 35.49 29.76
C LYS A 2 -9.38 33.98 29.90
N TYR A 3 -10.44 33.55 30.52
CA TYR A 3 -10.74 32.11 30.74
C TYR A 3 -11.27 31.42 29.46
N LEU A 4 -11.90 32.14 28.55
CA LEU A 4 -12.38 31.61 27.26
C LEU A 4 -11.19 31.26 26.33
N LEU A 5 -10.14 32.08 26.37
CA LEU A 5 -8.92 31.84 25.56
C LEU A 5 -8.16 30.62 26.08
N PHE A 6 -8.11 30.40 27.40
CA PHE A 6 -7.50 29.22 28.01
C PHE A 6 -8.29 27.93 27.67
N LEU A 7 -9.60 28.00 27.64
CA LEU A 7 -10.45 26.87 27.27
C LEU A 7 -10.26 26.48 25.80
N LEU A 8 -10.12 27.48 24.93
CA LEU A 8 -9.86 27.22 23.50
C LEU A 8 -8.49 26.58 23.26
N LEU A 9 -7.48 26.96 24.03
CA LEU A 9 -6.13 26.38 23.95
C LEU A 9 -6.10 24.92 24.42
N PHE A 10 -6.95 24.55 25.37
CA PHE A 10 -7.02 23.18 25.89
C PHE A 10 -7.69 22.21 24.93
N ILE A 11 -8.64 22.67 24.11
CA ILE A 11 -9.37 21.85 23.14
C ILE A 11 -8.47 21.43 21.97
N THR A 12 -7.47 22.24 21.60
CA THR A 12 -6.56 21.94 20.50
C THR A 12 -5.56 20.83 20.79
N GLN A 13 -5.30 20.52 22.07
CA GLN A 13 -4.34 19.47 22.46
C GLN A 13 -4.89 18.04 22.30
N PHE A 14 -6.21 17.86 22.26
CA PHE A 14 -6.82 16.53 22.15
C PHE A 14 -6.86 15.96 20.73
N GLY A 15 -6.66 16.79 19.70
CA GLY A 15 -6.77 16.38 18.30
C GLY A 15 -5.58 15.56 17.78
N PHE A 16 -4.39 15.68 18.35
CA PHE A 16 -3.18 15.06 17.82
C PHE A 16 -2.95 13.61 18.26
N CYS A 17 -3.55 13.19 19.38
CA CYS A 17 -3.28 11.87 19.95
C CYS A 17 -3.98 10.70 19.22
N GLN A 18 -5.05 10.97 18.46
CA GLN A 18 -5.80 9.91 17.74
C GLN A 18 -5.13 9.46 16.45
N LEU A 19 -4.35 10.31 15.80
CA LEU A 19 -3.69 9.98 14.53
C LEU A 19 -2.59 8.93 14.70
N GLU A 20 -1.80 9.02 15.78
CA GLU A 20 -0.70 8.08 16.07
C GLU A 20 -1.20 6.66 16.39
N LYS A 21 -2.31 6.56 17.13
CA LYS A 21 -2.88 5.26 17.50
C LYS A 21 -3.38 4.50 16.28
N ASN A 22 -4.04 5.17 15.34
CA ASN A 22 -4.53 4.58 14.11
C ASN A 22 -3.37 4.13 13.20
N VAL A 23 -2.33 4.94 13.03
CA VAL A 23 -1.16 4.60 12.23
C VAL A 23 -0.44 3.37 12.78
N SER A 24 -0.22 3.30 14.10
CA SER A 24 0.41 2.14 14.75
C SER A 24 -0.43 0.87 14.62
N GLU A 25 -1.75 0.96 14.69
CA GLU A 25 -2.66 -0.16 14.54
C GLU A 25 -2.65 -0.72 13.11
N TYR A 26 -2.71 0.14 12.09
CA TYR A 26 -2.59 -0.27 10.69
C TYR A 26 -1.20 -0.82 10.37
N ALA A 27 -0.13 -0.25 10.91
CA ALA A 27 1.21 -0.78 10.72
C ALA A 27 1.38 -2.20 11.29
N LYS A 28 0.73 -2.53 12.40
CA LYS A 28 0.74 -3.87 13.00
C LYS A 28 -0.01 -4.92 12.16
N SER A 29 -0.89 -4.51 11.24
CA SER A 29 -1.55 -5.44 10.33
C SER A 29 -0.59 -6.03 9.29
N ILE A 30 0.56 -5.41 9.07
CA ILE A 30 1.60 -5.90 8.17
C ILE A 30 2.55 -6.80 8.96
N SER A 31 2.54 -8.10 8.69
CA SER A 31 3.39 -9.06 9.39
C SER A 31 4.64 -9.41 8.57
N SER A 32 5.75 -9.61 9.26
CA SER A 32 7.00 -10.07 8.62
C SER A 32 6.84 -11.46 7.98
N LYS A 33 5.95 -12.29 8.50
CA LYS A 33 5.63 -13.61 7.95
C LYS A 33 4.99 -13.50 6.58
N GLU A 34 3.94 -12.67 6.45
CA GLU A 34 3.25 -12.47 5.17
C GLU A 34 4.16 -11.83 4.13
N LEU A 35 4.94 -10.82 4.53
CA LEU A 35 5.94 -10.20 3.63
C LEU A 35 6.97 -11.20 3.15
N LYS A 36 7.45 -12.09 4.02
CA LYS A 36 8.38 -13.15 3.67
C LYS A 36 7.77 -14.12 2.66
N GLU A 37 6.56 -14.61 2.91
CA GLU A 37 5.85 -15.52 2.01
C GLU A 37 5.65 -14.90 0.62
N LEU A 38 5.17 -13.66 0.55
CA LEU A 38 5.00 -12.92 -0.70
C LEU A 38 6.33 -12.72 -1.43
N LEU A 39 7.38 -12.34 -0.72
CA LEU A 39 8.71 -12.11 -1.30
C LEU A 39 9.32 -13.38 -1.87
N TYR A 40 9.24 -14.50 -1.16
CA TYR A 40 9.78 -15.77 -1.64
C TYR A 40 9.09 -16.23 -2.92
N VAL A 41 7.77 -16.06 -3.02
CA VAL A 41 7.02 -16.35 -4.26
C VAL A 41 7.43 -15.40 -5.37
N TYR A 42 7.41 -14.10 -5.12
CA TYR A 42 7.69 -13.07 -6.11
C TYR A 42 9.14 -13.07 -6.62
N ALA A 43 10.10 -13.49 -5.80
CA ALA A 43 11.51 -13.61 -6.15
C ALA A 43 11.88 -15.01 -6.72
N SER A 44 10.92 -15.92 -6.83
CA SER A 44 11.17 -17.27 -7.33
C SER A 44 11.48 -17.30 -8.84
N ASP A 45 12.10 -18.42 -9.29
CA ASP A 45 12.41 -18.68 -10.70
C ASP A 45 11.17 -18.72 -11.62
N TYR A 46 9.98 -18.92 -11.04
CA TYR A 46 8.73 -18.85 -11.79
C TYR A 46 8.55 -17.53 -12.55
N PHE A 47 9.05 -16.44 -12.01
CA PHE A 47 8.96 -15.10 -12.62
C PHE A 47 10.13 -14.77 -13.56
N GLU A 48 11.04 -15.72 -13.81
CA GLU A 48 12.07 -15.61 -14.84
C GLU A 48 12.91 -14.32 -14.77
N GLY A 49 13.19 -13.83 -13.54
CA GLY A 49 13.94 -12.60 -13.32
C GLY A 49 13.17 -11.31 -13.57
N ARG A 50 11.95 -11.34 -14.08
CA ARG A 50 11.06 -10.18 -14.33
C ARG A 50 11.65 -9.11 -15.28
N GLU A 51 12.44 -9.53 -16.24
CA GLU A 51 13.02 -8.61 -17.23
C GLU A 51 11.93 -7.82 -17.96
N THR A 52 12.13 -6.51 -18.10
CA THR A 52 11.18 -5.57 -18.72
C THR A 52 10.81 -6.01 -20.16
N GLY A 53 9.53 -6.05 -20.46
CA GLY A 53 9.00 -6.46 -21.76
C GLY A 53 9.01 -7.97 -22.01
N LYS A 54 9.47 -8.79 -21.06
CA LYS A 54 9.50 -10.26 -21.20
C LYS A 54 8.36 -10.93 -20.43
N ARG A 55 8.17 -12.22 -20.71
CA ARG A 55 7.11 -13.04 -20.09
C ARG A 55 7.13 -13.02 -18.57
N GLY A 56 8.30 -13.02 -17.96
CA GLY A 56 8.45 -12.97 -16.49
C GLY A 56 7.90 -11.68 -15.89
N GLN A 57 8.07 -10.54 -16.55
CA GLN A 57 7.44 -9.28 -16.13
C GLN A 57 5.90 -9.37 -16.18
N HIS A 58 5.33 -9.91 -17.25
CA HIS A 58 3.88 -10.06 -17.37
C HIS A 58 3.30 -10.94 -16.25
N LYS A 59 3.97 -12.06 -15.92
CA LYS A 59 3.60 -12.90 -14.78
C LYS A 59 3.66 -12.14 -13.46
N ALA A 60 4.71 -11.36 -13.23
CA ALA A 60 4.90 -10.59 -12.01
C ALA A 60 3.84 -9.49 -11.84
N VAL A 61 3.52 -8.80 -12.91
CA VAL A 61 2.48 -7.75 -12.94
C VAL A 61 1.10 -8.36 -12.67
N ASP A 62 0.77 -9.51 -13.26
CA ASP A 62 -0.48 -10.20 -13.00
C ASP A 62 -0.57 -10.72 -11.54
N PHE A 63 0.52 -11.21 -10.99
CA PHE A 63 0.59 -11.60 -9.58
C PHE A 63 0.23 -10.44 -8.65
N ILE A 64 0.80 -9.25 -8.87
CA ILE A 64 0.50 -8.04 -8.09
C ILE A 64 -0.97 -7.62 -8.29
N ARG A 65 -1.47 -7.67 -9.52
CA ARG A 65 -2.88 -7.37 -9.82
C ARG A 65 -3.83 -8.29 -9.05
N GLN A 66 -3.57 -9.59 -9.04
CA GLN A 66 -4.38 -10.57 -8.30
C GLN A 66 -4.33 -10.31 -6.79
N PHE A 67 -3.18 -9.90 -6.28
CA PHE A 67 -3.05 -9.50 -4.88
C PHE A 67 -3.96 -8.31 -4.54
N TYR A 68 -3.98 -7.27 -5.38
CA TYR A 68 -4.84 -6.10 -5.18
C TYR A 68 -6.33 -6.46 -5.23
N ILE A 69 -6.74 -7.30 -6.20
CA ILE A 69 -8.12 -7.79 -6.31
C ILE A 69 -8.52 -8.55 -5.06
N LYS A 70 -7.68 -9.46 -4.59
CA LYS A 70 -7.92 -10.27 -3.39
C LYS A 70 -8.11 -9.43 -2.14
N HIS A 71 -7.42 -8.32 -2.04
CA HIS A 71 -7.48 -7.40 -0.90
C HIS A 71 -8.46 -6.23 -1.10
N ASN A 72 -9.31 -6.26 -2.12
CA ASN A 72 -10.29 -5.22 -2.44
C ASN A 72 -9.67 -3.82 -2.61
N ILE A 73 -8.44 -3.76 -3.11
CA ILE A 73 -7.78 -2.50 -3.45
C ILE A 73 -8.24 -2.10 -4.85
N THR A 74 -8.91 -0.97 -4.96
CA THR A 74 -9.42 -0.47 -6.25
C THR A 74 -8.31 0.11 -7.12
N PRO A 75 -8.40 -0.01 -8.47
CA PRO A 75 -7.43 0.63 -9.36
C PRO A 75 -7.44 2.15 -9.23
N ALA A 76 -6.33 2.80 -9.57
CA ALA A 76 -6.24 4.25 -9.58
C ALA A 76 -7.23 4.84 -10.60
N LYS A 77 -7.82 5.99 -10.27
CA LYS A 77 -8.78 6.68 -11.14
C LYS A 77 -8.13 6.99 -12.51
N GLY A 78 -8.78 6.56 -13.57
CA GLY A 78 -8.28 6.74 -14.94
C GLY A 78 -7.34 5.65 -15.45
N THR A 79 -7.11 4.59 -14.66
CA THR A 79 -6.37 3.41 -15.12
C THR A 79 -7.31 2.23 -15.35
N GLU A 80 -7.11 1.48 -16.43
CA GLU A 80 -7.83 0.24 -16.65
C GLU A 80 -7.08 -0.92 -16.01
N TYR A 81 -7.78 -1.72 -15.20
CA TYR A 81 -7.28 -2.99 -14.67
C TYR A 81 -5.94 -2.94 -13.91
N TYR A 82 -5.61 -1.83 -13.23
CA TYR A 82 -4.36 -1.61 -12.47
C TYR A 82 -3.11 -1.40 -13.35
N PHE A 83 -3.23 -1.28 -14.66
CA PHE A 83 -2.09 -1.14 -15.55
C PHE A 83 -1.92 0.29 -16.04
N GLN A 84 -0.67 0.72 -16.07
CA GLN A 84 -0.25 1.94 -16.75
C GLN A 84 0.61 1.52 -17.96
N PRO A 85 0.08 1.60 -19.18
CA PRO A 85 0.85 1.24 -20.38
C PRO A 85 1.99 2.25 -20.58
N MET A 86 3.18 1.72 -20.87
CA MET A 86 4.36 2.51 -21.21
C MET A 86 4.97 2.00 -22.50
N THR A 87 5.43 2.92 -23.37
CA THR A 87 6.14 2.59 -24.59
C THR A 87 7.62 2.44 -24.26
N LEU A 88 8.22 1.33 -24.67
CA LEU A 88 9.67 1.13 -24.59
C LEU A 88 10.28 1.66 -25.91
N ASN A 89 11.18 2.62 -25.79
CA ASN A 89 11.97 3.15 -26.90
C ASN A 89 13.27 2.37 -27.05
#